data_bdb7de735c063e58e96ccbde2af27643
#
_entry.id   bdb7de735c063e58e96ccbde2af27643
#
_cell.length_a   1.000
_cell.length_b   1.000
_cell.length_c   1.000
_cell.angle_alpha   90.00
_cell.angle_beta   90.00
_cell.angle_gamma   90.00
#
_symmetry.space_group_name_H-M   'P 1'
#
loop_
_entity.id
_entity.type
_entity.pdbx_description
1 polymer ?
#
loop_
_entity_poly.entity_id
_entity_poly.type
_entity_poly.pdbx_seq_one_letter_code
_entity_poly.pdbx_strand_id
1 'polypeptide(L)'
;GSQSIVVKLDLATVADAISTEVIDGPLLDEMVEVALQLEAKGCDLITTSCGFLGPVQSHVQANVTVPFISTSLLLLPFLKTVYSAPNDIGILTFDSRALRPHHFVGHDIGGVVVQGLESDTELYRVISTDERALDEERAAREVTERVTKLIDEFGVRCVIFECTNLSPYKSQVRSATEIAVFDLVDLVAFHRNALKG
;
A
#
# COMPACT_ATOMS: atom_id res chain seq x y z
N GLY A 1 -24.28 6.01 -5.43
CA GLY A 1 -23.06 5.25 -5.25
C GLY A 1 -21.88 6.05 -5.78
N SER A 2 -20.72 6.05 -5.14
CA SER A 2 -19.52 6.70 -5.67
C SER A 2 -19.03 5.93 -6.90
N GLN A 3 -18.77 6.67 -7.96
CA GLN A 3 -18.18 6.13 -9.18
C GLN A 3 -16.65 6.19 -9.06
N SER A 4 -15.94 5.12 -9.41
CA SER A 4 -14.48 5.10 -9.47
C SER A 4 -14.03 5.21 -10.92
N ILE A 5 -13.02 6.04 -11.17
CA ILE A 5 -12.33 6.14 -12.46
C ILE A 5 -10.95 5.53 -12.27
N VAL A 6 -10.59 4.57 -13.11
CA VAL A 6 -9.27 3.93 -13.10
C VAL A 6 -8.54 4.31 -14.37
N VAL A 7 -7.32 4.81 -14.24
CA VAL A 7 -6.43 5.14 -15.35
C VAL A 7 -5.14 4.34 -15.17
N LYS A 8 -4.73 3.64 -16.23
CA LYS A 8 -3.45 2.94 -16.28
C LYS A 8 -2.39 3.93 -16.78
N LEU A 9 -1.24 3.96 -16.12
CA LEU A 9 -0.07 4.68 -16.59
C LEU A 9 0.59 3.89 -17.73
N ASP A 10 0.90 4.55 -18.82
CA ASP A 10 1.50 3.92 -20.00
C ASP A 10 2.98 3.64 -19.84
N LEU A 11 3.69 4.48 -19.08
CA LEU A 11 5.12 4.36 -18.81
C LEU A 11 5.46 3.46 -17.62
N ALA A 12 4.47 3.13 -16.75
CA ALA A 12 4.71 2.33 -15.56
C ALA A 12 4.73 0.83 -15.87
N THR A 13 5.78 0.15 -15.42
CA THR A 13 5.84 -1.31 -15.31
C THR A 13 5.80 -1.76 -13.85
N VAL A 14 5.58 -3.05 -13.59
CA VAL A 14 5.67 -3.62 -12.24
C VAL A 14 7.08 -3.39 -11.66
N ALA A 15 8.12 -3.53 -12.49
CA ALA A 15 9.50 -3.31 -12.06
C ALA A 15 9.77 -1.85 -11.64
N ASP A 16 9.19 -0.87 -12.35
CA ASP A 16 9.31 0.55 -11.97
C ASP A 16 8.56 0.82 -10.67
N ALA A 17 7.38 0.24 -10.51
CA ALA A 17 6.55 0.46 -9.33
C ALA A 17 7.16 -0.08 -8.04
N ILE A 18 7.89 -1.23 -8.09
CA ILE A 18 8.57 -1.85 -6.94
C ILE A 18 10.08 -1.58 -6.94
N SER A 19 10.51 -0.51 -7.59
CA SER A 19 11.92 -0.12 -7.67
C SER A 19 12.46 0.34 -6.32
N THR A 20 13.75 0.08 -6.10
CA THR A 20 14.53 0.69 -5.01
C THR A 20 14.90 2.14 -5.30
N GLU A 21 14.72 2.59 -6.52
CA GLU A 21 15.03 3.94 -6.98
C GLU A 21 13.84 4.89 -6.74
N VAL A 22 14.15 6.16 -6.68
CA VAL A 22 13.12 7.21 -6.60
C VAL A 22 12.53 7.41 -8.01
N ILE A 23 11.21 7.42 -8.09
CA ILE A 23 10.51 7.71 -9.35
C ILE A 23 10.71 9.17 -9.71
N ASP A 24 11.25 9.41 -10.88
CA ASP A 24 11.49 10.75 -11.43
C ASP A 24 11.25 10.79 -12.96
N GLY A 25 11.55 11.93 -13.58
CA GLY A 25 11.48 12.11 -15.02
C GLY A 25 10.11 11.82 -15.63
N PRO A 26 10.06 11.22 -16.85
CA PRO A 26 8.82 11.08 -17.62
C PRO A 26 7.70 10.32 -16.89
N LEU A 27 8.02 9.33 -16.05
CA LEU A 27 7.00 8.60 -15.31
C LEU A 27 6.35 9.48 -14.23
N LEU A 28 7.13 10.30 -13.54
CA LEU A 28 6.60 11.25 -12.56
C LEU A 28 5.74 12.32 -13.23
N ASP A 29 6.17 12.82 -14.39
CA ASP A 29 5.42 13.79 -15.20
C ASP A 29 4.07 13.20 -15.65
N GLU A 30 4.06 11.95 -16.13
CA GLU A 30 2.83 11.22 -16.49
C GLU A 30 1.88 11.09 -15.28
N MET A 31 2.41 10.76 -14.09
CA MET A 31 1.59 10.65 -12.89
C MET A 31 0.91 11.97 -12.54
N VAL A 32 1.61 13.10 -12.66
CA VAL A 32 1.04 14.44 -12.45
C VAL A 32 -0.02 14.74 -13.50
N GLU A 33 0.25 14.47 -14.78
CA GLU A 33 -0.70 14.71 -15.86
C GLU A 33 -1.99 13.90 -15.67
N VAL A 34 -1.88 12.62 -15.34
CA VAL A 34 -3.04 11.76 -15.06
C VAL A 34 -3.80 12.24 -13.83
N ALA A 35 -3.11 12.69 -12.78
CA ALA A 35 -3.77 13.24 -11.60
C ALA A 35 -4.57 14.51 -11.93
N LEU A 36 -4.03 15.42 -12.73
CA LEU A 36 -4.73 16.61 -13.22
C LEU A 36 -5.95 16.26 -14.11
N GLN A 37 -5.82 15.23 -14.95
CA GLN A 37 -6.94 14.74 -15.76
C GLN A 37 -8.06 14.15 -14.90
N LEU A 38 -7.72 13.42 -13.83
CA LEU A 38 -8.71 12.87 -12.88
C LEU A 38 -9.41 13.99 -12.11
N GLU A 39 -8.68 15.00 -11.65
CA GLU A 39 -9.25 16.20 -11.03
C GLU A 39 -10.21 16.92 -11.97
N ALA A 40 -9.81 17.15 -13.22
CA ALA A 40 -10.64 17.78 -14.24
C ALA A 40 -11.92 16.98 -14.57
N LYS A 41 -11.92 15.66 -14.36
CA LYS A 41 -13.11 14.80 -14.46
C LYS A 41 -14.01 14.84 -13.22
N GLY A 42 -13.66 15.65 -12.20
CA GLY A 42 -14.45 15.83 -10.98
C GLY A 42 -14.20 14.77 -9.92
N CYS A 43 -13.04 14.12 -9.93
CA CYS A 43 -12.64 13.27 -8.80
C CYS A 43 -12.41 14.13 -7.56
N ASP A 44 -12.95 13.73 -6.43
CA ASP A 44 -12.81 14.38 -5.12
C ASP A 44 -11.67 13.80 -4.26
N LEU A 45 -11.07 12.71 -4.72
CA LEU A 45 -9.92 12.04 -4.15
C LEU A 45 -9.21 11.23 -5.22
N ILE A 46 -7.88 11.29 -5.23
CA ILE A 46 -7.03 10.49 -6.13
C ILE A 46 -6.16 9.56 -5.28
N THR A 47 -6.01 8.32 -5.72
CA THR A 47 -5.15 7.33 -5.07
C THR A 47 -4.45 6.44 -6.10
N THR A 48 -3.46 5.71 -5.66
CA THR A 48 -2.71 4.73 -6.47
C THR A 48 -3.14 3.30 -6.14
N SER A 49 -2.59 2.34 -6.88
CA SER A 49 -2.75 0.90 -6.59
C SER A 49 -1.45 0.23 -6.11
N CYS A 50 -0.40 0.99 -5.84
CA CYS A 50 0.90 0.46 -5.42
C CYS A 50 1.44 1.23 -4.22
N GLY A 51 1.77 0.52 -3.14
CA GLY A 51 2.25 1.14 -1.90
C GLY A 51 3.67 1.69 -1.99
N PHE A 52 4.47 1.25 -2.95
CA PHE A 52 5.82 1.78 -3.23
C PHE A 52 5.82 3.23 -3.77
N LEU A 53 4.65 3.80 -4.07
CA LEU A 53 4.52 5.16 -4.60
C LEU A 53 4.54 6.25 -3.52
N GLY A 54 4.98 5.94 -2.29
CA GLY A 54 5.23 6.94 -1.24
C GLY A 54 6.07 8.14 -1.69
N PRO A 55 7.18 7.95 -2.41
CA PRO A 55 8.07 9.04 -2.84
C PRO A 55 7.40 10.12 -3.68
N VAL A 56 6.36 9.77 -4.45
CA VAL A 56 5.67 10.74 -5.32
C VAL A 56 4.60 11.56 -4.59
N GLN A 57 4.27 11.23 -3.34
CA GLN A 57 3.20 11.84 -2.55
C GLN A 57 3.22 13.37 -2.59
N SER A 58 4.31 13.96 -2.18
CA SER A 58 4.40 15.43 -2.07
C SER A 58 4.42 16.10 -3.44
N HIS A 59 5.06 15.47 -4.43
CA HIS A 59 5.17 16.05 -5.77
C HIS A 59 3.81 16.08 -6.48
N VAL A 60 3.09 14.96 -6.50
CA VAL A 60 1.75 14.90 -7.11
C VAL A 60 0.78 15.82 -6.35
N GLN A 61 0.76 15.77 -5.00
CA GLN A 61 -0.12 16.62 -4.20
C GLN A 61 0.13 18.13 -4.43
N ALA A 62 1.36 18.55 -4.71
CA ALA A 62 1.67 19.95 -4.98
C ALA A 62 1.07 20.44 -6.32
N ASN A 63 0.67 19.55 -7.21
CA ASN A 63 0.14 19.86 -8.54
C ASN A 63 -1.38 19.74 -8.66
N VAL A 64 -2.07 19.14 -7.67
CA VAL A 64 -3.53 18.98 -7.65
C VAL A 64 -4.12 19.65 -6.41
N THR A 65 -5.40 20.04 -6.49
CA THR A 65 -6.13 20.66 -5.37
C THR A 65 -6.92 19.65 -4.55
N VAL A 66 -7.29 18.53 -5.16
CA VAL A 66 -7.95 17.42 -4.46
C VAL A 66 -6.93 16.59 -3.68
N PRO A 67 -7.33 15.93 -2.58
CA PRO A 67 -6.44 15.04 -1.85
C PRO A 67 -5.88 13.92 -2.72
N PHE A 68 -4.57 13.69 -2.59
CA PHE A 68 -3.86 12.58 -3.21
C PHE A 68 -3.31 11.65 -2.12
N ILE A 69 -3.59 10.37 -2.21
CA ILE A 69 -3.14 9.33 -1.26
C ILE A 69 -2.34 8.29 -2.03
N SER A 70 -1.01 8.35 -1.92
CA SER A 70 -0.12 7.48 -2.70
C SER A 70 0.06 6.08 -2.11
N THR A 71 -0.03 5.93 -0.80
CA THR A 71 0.34 4.68 -0.11
C THR A 71 -0.37 4.54 1.22
N SER A 72 -0.61 3.29 1.65
CA SER A 72 -1.07 2.97 3.01
C SER A 72 -0.04 3.33 4.10
N LEU A 73 1.24 3.46 3.74
CA LEU A 73 2.31 3.81 4.68
C LEU A 73 2.14 5.21 5.30
N LEU A 74 1.29 6.05 4.71
CA LEU A 74 0.84 7.32 5.32
C LEU A 74 0.11 7.13 6.66
N LEU A 75 -0.38 5.92 6.96
CA LEU A 75 -0.96 5.59 8.27
C LEU A 75 0.09 5.44 9.38
N LEU A 76 1.35 5.22 9.03
CA LEU A 76 2.40 4.89 10.00
C LEU A 76 2.56 5.91 11.13
N PRO A 77 2.61 7.23 10.89
CA PRO A 77 2.74 8.22 11.96
C PRO A 77 1.60 8.18 12.97
N PHE A 78 0.37 8.00 12.47
CA PHE A 78 -0.81 7.85 13.32
C PHE A 78 -0.73 6.56 14.14
N LEU A 79 -0.43 5.44 13.50
CA LEU A 79 -0.34 4.15 14.17
C LEU A 79 0.78 4.10 15.21
N LYS A 80 1.93 4.74 14.96
CA LYS A 80 3.02 4.87 15.96
C LYS A 80 2.60 5.65 17.21
N THR A 81 1.59 6.50 17.12
CA THR A 81 1.02 7.20 18.28
C THR A 81 0.09 6.28 19.09
N VAL A 82 -0.62 5.38 18.41
CA VAL A 82 -1.59 4.46 19.04
C VAL A 82 -0.93 3.17 19.51
N TYR A 83 0.04 2.66 18.76
CA TYR A 83 0.83 1.45 19.03
C TYR A 83 2.26 1.89 19.29
N SER A 84 2.59 2.19 20.54
CA SER A 84 3.81 2.92 20.89
C SER A 84 4.99 2.05 21.31
N ALA A 85 4.78 0.76 21.56
CA ALA A 85 5.88 -0.12 21.91
C ALA A 85 6.67 -0.55 20.65
N PRO A 86 7.98 -0.79 20.78
CA PRO A 86 8.76 -1.38 19.69
C PRO A 86 8.13 -2.69 19.22
N ASN A 87 8.11 -2.89 17.91
CA ASN A 87 7.54 -4.05 17.22
C ASN A 87 6.00 -4.18 17.29
N ASP A 88 5.26 -3.26 17.92
CA ASP A 88 3.79 -3.30 17.88
C ASP A 88 3.23 -3.27 16.44
N ILE A 89 3.95 -2.63 15.52
CA ILE A 89 3.52 -2.43 14.13
C ILE A 89 4.31 -3.32 13.19
N GLY A 90 3.59 -4.17 12.46
CA GLY A 90 4.11 -4.91 11.31
C GLY A 90 3.72 -4.26 9.99
N ILE A 91 4.56 -4.42 8.98
CA ILE A 91 4.24 -4.09 7.59
C ILE A 91 4.40 -5.36 6.76
N LEU A 92 3.34 -5.76 6.08
CA LEU A 92 3.42 -6.78 5.05
C LEU A 92 3.48 -6.10 3.69
N THR A 93 4.59 -6.30 3.00
CA THR A 93 4.87 -5.71 1.69
C THR A 93 5.02 -6.79 0.62
N PHE A 94 4.99 -6.39 -0.64
CA PHE A 94 5.25 -7.30 -1.76
C PHE A 94 6.68 -7.87 -1.71
N ASP A 95 7.69 -7.01 -1.60
CA ASP A 95 9.10 -7.40 -1.48
C ASP A 95 9.80 -6.52 -0.43
N SER A 96 10.13 -7.11 0.73
CA SER A 96 10.80 -6.38 1.81
C SER A 96 12.19 -5.89 1.42
N ARG A 97 12.83 -6.53 0.44
CA ARG A 97 14.17 -6.17 -0.05
C ARG A 97 14.13 -4.91 -0.93
N ALA A 98 12.99 -4.62 -1.54
CA ALA A 98 12.79 -3.42 -2.36
C ALA A 98 12.33 -2.21 -1.54
N LEU A 99 11.71 -2.41 -0.37
CA LEU A 99 11.21 -1.33 0.47
C LEU A 99 12.38 -0.56 1.12
N ARG A 100 12.43 0.75 0.88
CA ARG A 100 13.51 1.65 1.31
C ARG A 100 12.95 2.81 2.15
N PRO A 101 13.79 3.52 2.93
CA PRO A 101 13.33 4.64 3.77
C PRO A 101 12.54 5.72 3.04
N HIS A 102 12.85 6.01 1.78
CA HIS A 102 12.12 7.03 1.01
C HIS A 102 10.67 6.66 0.68
N HIS A 103 10.32 5.35 0.69
CA HIS A 103 8.93 4.91 0.49
C HIS A 103 8.02 5.30 1.66
N PHE A 104 8.58 5.61 2.82
CA PHE A 104 7.83 5.96 4.03
C PHE A 104 7.49 7.46 4.13
N VAL A 105 7.59 8.19 3.02
CA VAL A 105 7.21 9.63 2.94
C VAL A 105 7.91 10.48 4.02
N GLY A 106 9.18 10.17 4.30
CA GLY A 106 9.98 10.86 5.33
C GLY A 106 9.67 10.48 6.78
N HIS A 107 8.82 9.49 7.02
CA HIS A 107 8.50 9.04 8.37
C HIS A 107 9.54 8.06 8.91
N ASP A 108 9.80 8.17 10.21
CA ASP A 108 10.69 7.24 10.92
C ASP A 108 10.07 5.84 11.01
N ILE A 109 10.87 4.82 10.66
CA ILE A 109 10.49 3.40 10.70
C ILE A 109 11.10 2.65 11.88
N GLY A 110 11.77 3.33 12.79
CA GLY A 110 12.35 2.69 13.98
C GLY A 110 11.28 1.94 14.79
N GLY A 111 11.56 0.70 15.15
CA GLY A 111 10.64 -0.15 15.90
C GLY A 111 9.48 -0.73 15.08
N VAL A 112 9.54 -0.70 13.75
CA VAL A 112 8.56 -1.33 12.85
C VAL A 112 9.16 -2.61 12.28
N VAL A 113 8.38 -3.69 12.26
CA VAL A 113 8.78 -4.97 11.66
C VAL A 113 8.30 -5.03 10.21
N VAL A 114 9.20 -5.26 9.26
CA VAL A 114 8.85 -5.37 7.84
C VAL A 114 9.04 -6.80 7.37
N GLN A 115 8.03 -7.36 6.74
CA GLN A 115 8.08 -8.68 6.11
C GLN A 115 7.54 -8.61 4.67
N GLY A 116 8.22 -9.31 3.76
CA GLY A 116 7.76 -9.47 2.38
C GLY A 116 6.94 -10.75 2.17
N LEU A 117 6.25 -10.81 1.04
CA LEU A 117 5.60 -12.04 0.57
C LEU A 117 6.62 -13.13 0.24
N GLU A 118 7.82 -12.73 -0.18
CA GLU A 118 8.89 -13.62 -0.65
C GLU A 118 8.53 -14.37 -1.95
N SER A 119 9.56 -14.83 -2.66
CA SER A 119 9.42 -15.39 -4.00
C SER A 119 8.76 -16.77 -4.07
N ASP A 120 8.52 -17.41 -2.93
CA ASP A 120 7.87 -18.72 -2.82
C ASP A 120 6.35 -18.66 -2.70
N THR A 121 5.79 -17.44 -2.57
CA THR A 121 4.34 -17.25 -2.46
C THR A 121 3.65 -17.14 -3.82
N GLU A 122 2.40 -17.61 -3.87
CA GLU A 122 1.56 -17.57 -5.05
C GLU A 122 1.33 -16.13 -5.55
N LEU A 123 1.01 -15.22 -4.61
CA LEU A 123 0.75 -13.83 -4.97
C LEU A 123 2.01 -13.14 -5.52
N TYR A 124 3.19 -13.40 -4.94
CA TYR A 124 4.45 -12.89 -5.47
C TYR A 124 4.71 -13.40 -6.89
N ARG A 125 4.53 -14.70 -7.11
CA ARG A 125 4.70 -15.34 -8.43
C ARG A 125 3.81 -14.66 -9.48
N VAL A 126 2.51 -14.59 -9.22
CA VAL A 126 1.53 -14.04 -10.18
C VAL A 126 1.81 -12.58 -10.51
N ILE A 127 2.14 -11.75 -9.51
CA ILE A 127 2.44 -10.32 -9.73
C ILE A 127 3.76 -10.16 -10.51
N SER A 128 4.80 -10.92 -10.14
CA SER A 128 6.13 -10.79 -10.77
C SER A 128 6.15 -11.26 -12.22
N THR A 129 5.28 -12.21 -12.58
CA THR A 129 5.24 -12.79 -13.92
C THR A 129 4.10 -12.23 -14.78
N ASP A 130 3.31 -11.30 -14.24
CA ASP A 130 2.09 -10.75 -14.88
C ASP A 130 1.13 -11.85 -15.35
N GLU A 131 1.04 -12.96 -14.59
CA GLU A 131 0.14 -14.06 -14.89
C GLU A 131 -1.30 -13.71 -14.50
N ARG A 132 -2.26 -14.28 -15.25
CA ARG A 132 -3.69 -14.04 -14.98
C ARG A 132 -4.32 -15.09 -14.06
N ALA A 133 -3.70 -16.26 -13.93
CA ALA A 133 -4.21 -17.33 -13.10
C ALA A 133 -3.65 -17.20 -11.68
N LEU A 134 -4.54 -16.99 -10.72
CA LEU A 134 -4.23 -16.87 -9.28
C LEU A 134 -4.97 -17.99 -8.53
N ASP A 135 -4.25 -18.79 -7.76
CA ASP A 135 -4.83 -19.66 -6.74
C ASP A 135 -5.18 -18.81 -5.50
N GLU A 136 -6.42 -18.31 -5.46
CA GLU A 136 -6.88 -17.41 -4.40
C GLU A 136 -6.83 -18.06 -3.02
N GLU A 137 -7.13 -19.36 -2.91
CA GLU A 137 -7.10 -20.08 -1.62
C GLU A 137 -5.67 -20.23 -1.11
N ARG A 138 -4.74 -20.55 -2.00
CA ARG A 138 -3.32 -20.63 -1.68
C ARG A 138 -2.79 -19.26 -1.28
N ALA A 139 -3.05 -18.23 -2.05
CA ALA A 139 -2.64 -16.87 -1.74
C ALA A 139 -3.17 -16.39 -0.38
N ALA A 140 -4.45 -16.67 -0.07
CA ALA A 140 -5.07 -16.32 1.19
C ALA A 140 -4.41 -17.02 2.40
N ARG A 141 -4.08 -18.32 2.26
CA ARG A 141 -3.35 -19.05 3.31
C ARG A 141 -1.97 -18.46 3.53
N GLU A 142 -1.20 -18.26 2.45
CA GLU A 142 0.18 -17.75 2.52
C GLU A 142 0.24 -16.33 3.11
N VAL A 143 -0.69 -15.44 2.75
CA VAL A 143 -0.79 -14.09 3.35
C VAL A 143 -1.11 -14.20 4.85
N THR A 144 -2.02 -15.10 5.24
CA THR A 144 -2.36 -15.32 6.65
C THR A 144 -1.15 -15.85 7.43
N GLU A 145 -0.42 -16.81 6.88
CA GLU A 145 0.79 -17.36 7.48
C GLU A 145 1.87 -16.31 7.70
N ARG A 146 2.06 -15.37 6.75
CA ARG A 146 3.02 -14.26 6.89
C ARG A 146 2.63 -13.31 8.04
N VAL A 147 1.34 -13.03 8.21
CA VAL A 147 0.88 -12.21 9.34
C VAL A 147 0.99 -12.97 10.66
N THR A 148 0.64 -14.25 10.69
CA THR A 148 0.82 -15.11 11.88
C THR A 148 2.28 -15.13 12.31
N LYS A 149 3.22 -15.25 11.38
CA LYS A 149 4.65 -15.19 11.67
C LYS A 149 5.08 -13.86 12.29
N LEU A 150 4.55 -12.73 11.80
CA LEU A 150 4.80 -11.41 12.41
C LEU A 150 4.35 -11.36 13.87
N ILE A 151 3.21 -11.98 14.18
CA ILE A 151 2.67 -12.04 15.54
C ILE A 151 3.55 -12.94 16.43
N ASP A 152 3.82 -14.17 15.97
CA ASP A 152 4.47 -15.20 16.79
C ASP A 152 5.96 -14.88 17.06
N GLU A 153 6.66 -14.32 16.06
CA GLU A 153 8.09 -14.05 16.19
C GLU A 153 8.40 -12.68 16.80
N PHE A 154 7.55 -11.69 16.58
CA PHE A 154 7.84 -10.29 16.96
C PHE A 154 6.83 -9.68 17.91
N GLY A 155 5.70 -10.32 18.17
CA GLY A 155 4.65 -9.78 19.03
C GLY A 155 3.87 -8.62 18.41
N VAL A 156 3.79 -8.55 17.10
CA VAL A 156 3.09 -7.49 16.37
C VAL A 156 1.61 -7.43 16.78
N ARG A 157 1.08 -6.23 16.99
CA ARG A 157 -0.29 -5.97 17.44
C ARG A 157 -1.18 -5.34 16.37
N CYS A 158 -0.58 -4.76 15.33
CA CYS A 158 -1.30 -4.35 14.13
C CYS A 158 -0.42 -4.51 12.90
N VAL A 159 -1.03 -4.68 11.73
CA VAL A 159 -0.31 -4.82 10.46
C VAL A 159 -0.83 -3.80 9.45
N ILE A 160 0.09 -3.17 8.72
CA ILE A 160 -0.21 -2.40 7.52
C ILE A 160 0.05 -3.29 6.31
N PHE A 161 -0.95 -3.49 5.48
CA PHE A 161 -0.78 -4.04 4.14
C PHE A 161 -0.30 -2.92 3.22
N GLU A 162 0.98 -2.98 2.86
CA GLU A 162 1.57 -1.97 1.98
C GLU A 162 1.05 -2.12 0.55
N CYS A 163 1.02 -3.34 0.03
CA CYS A 163 0.57 -3.66 -1.32
C CYS A 163 -0.96 -3.77 -1.38
N THR A 164 -1.61 -3.09 -2.34
CA THR A 164 -3.07 -3.15 -2.50
C THR A 164 -3.58 -4.53 -2.91
N ASN A 165 -2.73 -5.36 -3.53
CA ASN A 165 -3.07 -6.76 -3.84
C ASN A 165 -3.26 -7.63 -2.59
N LEU A 166 -2.87 -7.16 -1.40
CA LEU A 166 -3.14 -7.81 -0.13
C LEU A 166 -4.55 -7.52 0.42
N SER A 167 -5.16 -6.41 0.00
CA SER A 167 -6.47 -5.96 0.53
C SER A 167 -7.59 -7.01 0.42
N PRO A 168 -7.69 -7.85 -0.62
CA PRO A 168 -8.70 -8.90 -0.70
C PRO A 168 -8.64 -9.92 0.45
N TYR A 169 -7.45 -10.16 0.99
CA TYR A 169 -7.20 -11.17 2.05
C TYR A 169 -7.38 -10.64 3.47
N LYS A 170 -7.57 -9.33 3.62
CA LYS A 170 -7.68 -8.63 4.92
C LYS A 170 -8.72 -9.22 5.86
N SER A 171 -9.90 -9.54 5.34
CA SER A 171 -10.99 -10.13 6.13
C SER A 171 -10.61 -11.49 6.70
N GLN A 172 -10.00 -12.36 5.87
CA GLN A 172 -9.55 -13.68 6.28
C GLN A 172 -8.43 -13.60 7.33
N VAL A 173 -7.43 -12.75 7.11
CA VAL A 173 -6.34 -12.53 8.06
C VAL A 173 -6.88 -12.07 9.41
N ARG A 174 -7.77 -11.07 9.43
CA ARG A 174 -8.39 -10.58 10.68
C ARG A 174 -9.17 -11.66 11.40
N SER A 175 -9.90 -12.51 10.68
CA SER A 175 -10.66 -13.61 11.28
C SER A 175 -9.76 -14.71 11.86
N ALA A 176 -8.61 -14.94 11.26
CA ALA A 176 -7.69 -15.97 11.68
C ALA A 176 -6.75 -15.54 12.83
N THR A 177 -6.41 -14.25 12.91
CA THR A 177 -5.37 -13.74 13.81
C THR A 177 -5.89 -12.78 14.88
N GLU A 178 -7.12 -12.30 14.74
CA GLU A 178 -7.76 -11.29 15.61
C GLU A 178 -6.98 -9.96 15.74
N ILE A 179 -5.98 -9.73 14.85
CA ILE A 179 -5.15 -8.52 14.84
C ILE A 179 -5.80 -7.41 14.00
N ALA A 180 -5.51 -6.16 14.33
CA ALA A 180 -5.90 -5.03 13.48
C ALA A 180 -5.07 -5.02 12.20
N VAL A 181 -5.74 -4.99 11.04
CA VAL A 181 -5.10 -4.89 9.72
C VAL A 181 -5.58 -3.63 9.03
N PHE A 182 -4.65 -2.81 8.59
CA PHE A 182 -4.87 -1.54 7.90
C PHE A 182 -4.33 -1.62 6.47
N ASP A 183 -5.00 -0.95 5.54
CA ASP A 183 -4.57 -0.87 4.15
C ASP A 183 -4.95 0.48 3.53
N LEU A 184 -4.65 0.65 2.24
CA LEU A 184 -4.99 1.86 1.49
C LEU A 184 -6.50 2.09 1.40
N VAL A 185 -7.30 1.02 1.37
CA VAL A 185 -8.77 1.11 1.29
C VAL A 185 -9.34 1.76 2.55
N ASP A 186 -8.77 1.46 3.74
CA ASP A 186 -9.20 2.12 4.99
C ASP A 186 -8.91 3.62 4.97
N LEU A 187 -7.73 4.01 4.47
CA LEU A 187 -7.34 5.41 4.41
C LEU A 187 -8.23 6.20 3.45
N VAL A 188 -8.53 5.63 2.29
CA VAL A 188 -9.48 6.18 1.33
C VAL A 188 -10.88 6.26 1.94
N ALA A 189 -11.34 5.21 2.62
CA ALA A 189 -12.66 5.18 3.26
C ALA A 189 -12.76 6.21 4.40
N PHE A 190 -11.72 6.36 5.21
CA PHE A 190 -11.65 7.36 6.25
C PHE A 190 -11.82 8.78 5.70
N HIS A 191 -11.08 9.12 4.64
CA HIS A 191 -11.17 10.44 4.01
C HIS A 191 -12.57 10.67 3.39
N ARG A 192 -13.09 9.68 2.63
CA ARG A 192 -14.42 9.78 2.00
C ARG A 192 -15.55 9.93 3.01
N ASN A 193 -15.45 9.28 4.17
CA ASN A 193 -16.47 9.42 5.21
C ASN A 193 -16.46 10.82 5.83
N ALA A 194 -15.33 11.49 5.86
CA ALA A 194 -15.23 12.89 6.32
C ALA A 194 -15.86 13.89 5.33
N LEU A 195 -15.97 13.54 4.04
CA LEU A 195 -16.62 14.39 3.02
C LEU A 195 -18.13 14.22 2.96
N LYS A 196 -18.66 13.15 3.56
CA LYS A 196 -20.12 12.91 3.61
C LYS A 196 -20.69 13.63 4.81
N GLY A 197 -21.32 14.77 4.56
CA GLY A 197 -22.18 15.47 5.52
C GLY A 197 -23.55 14.83 5.59
#